data_3a1de72046713956cc9371df6b219171
#
_entry.id   3a1de72046713956cc9371df6b219171
#
_cell.length_a   1.000
_cell.length_b   1.000
_cell.length_c   1.000
_cell.angle_alpha   90.00
_cell.angle_beta   90.00
_cell.angle_gamma   90.00
#
_symmetry.space_group_name_H-M   'P 1'
#
loop_
_entity.id
_entity.type
_entity.pdbx_description
1 polymer ?
#
loop_
_entity_poly.entity_id
_entity_poly.type
_entity_poly.pdbx_seq_one_letter_code
_entity_poly.pdbx_strand_id
1 'polypeptide(L)'
;MTNNHPPLPADPYYDGVPDYMTEVYDWAYVNPRRVRLLDRNIVVRILLFLNDQRLMRAYLNEIKEGMRVWQLAHVYGDLVTRVAKKVGPKGKFLLTDVTPVQIEHGTRKLAGMEWTQVIRADAATYAVGENDHYDLICSFFLLHEVPEEKKYEIVNHMLEKLPKGSKAVFVDYHDPAKWQPIRYILKVVNHYLEPFAEAMWKNEIQHYARNADKFVWRKKTFFGGVYQCVVVEHKA
;
A
#
# COMPACT_ATOMS: atom_id res chain seq x y z
N MET A 1 -10.70 -25.78 1.23
CA MET A 1 -11.88 -25.75 0.33
C MET A 1 -11.49 -24.82 -0.80
N THR A 2 -11.21 -25.35 -1.98
CA THR A 2 -10.89 -24.58 -3.18
C THR A 2 -12.14 -23.83 -3.61
N ASN A 3 -12.07 -22.49 -3.55
CA ASN A 3 -13.12 -21.63 -4.12
C ASN A 3 -13.14 -21.89 -5.63
N ASN A 4 -14.07 -22.72 -6.07
CA ASN A 4 -14.42 -22.91 -7.48
C ASN A 4 -15.18 -21.67 -7.98
N HIS A 5 -14.52 -20.52 -8.06
CA HIS A 5 -15.00 -19.46 -8.93
C HIS A 5 -14.57 -19.81 -10.36
N PRO A 6 -15.48 -19.78 -11.34
CA PRO A 6 -15.08 -19.92 -12.73
C PRO A 6 -14.05 -18.83 -13.06
N PRO A 7 -13.02 -19.16 -13.86
CA PRO A 7 -12.07 -18.15 -14.30
C PRO A 7 -12.85 -16.98 -14.93
N LEU A 8 -12.44 -15.75 -14.59
CA LEU A 8 -12.96 -14.55 -15.25
C LEU A 8 -12.81 -14.76 -16.76
N PRO A 9 -13.80 -14.38 -17.59
CA PRO A 9 -13.64 -14.41 -19.03
C PRO A 9 -12.36 -13.65 -19.38
N ALA A 10 -11.64 -14.10 -20.42
CA ALA A 10 -10.45 -13.45 -20.95
C ALA A 10 -10.84 -12.06 -21.49
N ASP A 11 -10.99 -11.11 -20.59
CA ASP A 11 -11.29 -9.72 -20.87
C ASP A 11 -9.96 -8.97 -20.87
N PRO A 12 -9.56 -8.34 -21.98
CA PRO A 12 -8.34 -7.54 -22.08
C PRO A 12 -8.21 -6.47 -21.00
N TYR A 13 -9.32 -6.08 -20.36
CA TYR A 13 -9.33 -5.17 -19.21
C TYR A 13 -8.51 -5.70 -18.03
N TYR A 14 -8.49 -7.02 -17.82
CA TYR A 14 -7.77 -7.66 -16.73
C TYR A 14 -6.38 -8.18 -17.11
N ASP A 15 -5.95 -8.01 -18.36
CA ASP A 15 -4.62 -8.44 -18.79
C ASP A 15 -3.53 -7.82 -17.90
N GLY A 16 -2.64 -8.68 -17.37
CA GLY A 16 -1.55 -8.27 -16.49
C GLY A 16 -1.94 -7.97 -15.03
N VAL A 17 -3.20 -8.26 -14.63
CA VAL A 17 -3.57 -8.33 -13.22
C VAL A 17 -3.02 -9.64 -12.66
N PRO A 18 -2.25 -9.63 -11.55
CA PRO A 18 -1.72 -10.86 -10.95
C PRO A 18 -2.83 -11.83 -10.52
N ASP A 19 -2.59 -13.13 -10.69
CA ASP A 19 -3.57 -14.19 -10.39
C ASP A 19 -4.10 -14.12 -8.95
N TYR A 20 -3.23 -13.84 -7.97
CA TYR A 20 -3.65 -13.71 -6.57
C TYR A 20 -4.65 -12.57 -6.34
N MET A 21 -4.63 -11.51 -7.17
CA MET A 21 -5.61 -10.42 -7.09
C MET A 21 -6.98 -10.85 -7.60
N THR A 22 -7.02 -11.64 -8.66
CA THR A 22 -8.28 -12.14 -9.24
C THR A 22 -8.86 -13.31 -8.46
N GLU A 23 -8.01 -14.18 -7.90
CA GLU A 23 -8.44 -15.36 -7.16
C GLU A 23 -8.87 -15.04 -5.72
N VAL A 24 -8.16 -14.14 -5.03
CA VAL A 24 -8.37 -13.84 -3.61
C VAL A 24 -9.13 -12.54 -3.42
N TYR A 25 -8.78 -11.51 -4.17
CA TYR A 25 -9.21 -10.13 -3.94
C TYR A 25 -10.17 -9.56 -4.99
N ASP A 26 -10.75 -10.39 -5.88
CA ASP A 26 -11.75 -9.92 -6.86
C ASP A 26 -12.84 -9.10 -6.18
N TRP A 27 -13.34 -9.61 -5.06
CA TRP A 27 -14.42 -8.98 -4.30
C TRP A 27 -14.09 -7.60 -3.75
N ALA A 28 -12.81 -7.34 -3.48
CA ALA A 28 -12.37 -6.11 -2.84
C ALA A 28 -11.78 -5.09 -3.84
N TYR A 29 -10.90 -5.53 -4.75
CA TYR A 29 -10.04 -4.61 -5.51
C TYR A 29 -10.17 -4.70 -7.02
N VAL A 30 -10.85 -5.72 -7.55
CA VAL A 30 -10.94 -5.97 -8.99
C VAL A 30 -12.33 -5.66 -9.54
N ASN A 31 -13.40 -6.02 -8.81
CA ASN A 31 -14.77 -5.81 -9.26
C ASN A 31 -15.20 -4.33 -9.17
N PRO A 32 -15.49 -3.63 -10.29
CA PRO A 32 -15.75 -2.18 -10.29
C PRO A 32 -16.94 -1.73 -9.45
N ARG A 33 -17.98 -2.60 -9.30
CA ARG A 33 -19.16 -2.26 -8.50
C ARG A 33 -18.85 -2.26 -7.01
N ARG A 34 -18.06 -3.25 -6.56
CA ARG A 34 -17.67 -3.41 -5.16
C ARG A 34 -16.63 -2.36 -4.77
N VAL A 35 -15.63 -2.13 -5.63
CA VAL A 35 -14.63 -1.06 -5.45
C VAL A 35 -15.31 0.29 -5.20
N ARG A 36 -16.33 0.65 -6.01
CA ARG A 36 -17.07 1.91 -5.83
C ARG A 36 -17.77 2.01 -4.47
N LEU A 37 -18.25 0.89 -3.93
CA LEU A 37 -18.86 0.86 -2.60
C LEU A 37 -17.82 0.98 -1.50
N LEU A 38 -16.72 0.25 -1.62
CA LEU A 38 -15.64 0.20 -0.62
C LEU A 38 -14.83 1.50 -0.59
N ASP A 39 -14.72 2.21 -1.72
CA ASP A 39 -13.96 3.46 -1.85
C ASP A 39 -14.73 4.68 -1.25
N ARG A 40 -15.27 4.50 -0.05
CA ARG A 40 -15.91 5.56 0.73
C ARG A 40 -15.20 5.75 2.05
N ASN A 41 -14.92 6.99 2.42
CA ASN A 41 -14.24 7.31 3.69
C ASN A 41 -14.86 6.62 4.91
N ILE A 42 -16.20 6.52 4.95
CA ILE A 42 -16.91 5.88 6.07
C ILE A 42 -16.62 4.38 6.12
N VAL A 43 -16.53 3.71 4.97
CA VAL A 43 -16.21 2.28 4.88
C VAL A 43 -14.78 2.04 5.33
N VAL A 44 -13.81 2.81 4.81
CA VAL A 44 -12.40 2.77 5.24
C VAL A 44 -12.27 2.97 6.74
N ARG A 45 -13.01 3.93 7.29
CA ARG A 45 -13.03 4.24 8.72
C ARG A 45 -13.51 3.06 9.56
N ILE A 46 -14.55 2.36 9.11
CA ILE A 46 -15.08 1.17 9.79
C ILE A 46 -14.08 0.01 9.67
N LEU A 47 -13.56 -0.27 8.46
CA LEU A 47 -12.59 -1.34 8.22
C LEU A 47 -11.31 -1.18 9.04
N LEU A 48 -10.86 0.06 9.25
CA LEU A 48 -9.68 0.37 10.05
C LEU A 48 -9.99 0.65 11.54
N PHE A 49 -11.16 0.23 12.02
CA PHE A 49 -11.58 0.40 13.42
C PHE A 49 -11.35 1.83 13.92
N LEU A 50 -11.74 2.83 13.13
CA LEU A 50 -11.60 4.28 13.41
C LEU A 50 -10.13 4.76 13.54
N ASN A 51 -9.16 4.01 13.04
CA ASN A 51 -7.74 4.41 13.08
C ASN A 51 -7.25 5.05 11.77
N ASP A 52 -8.09 5.13 10.74
CA ASP A 52 -7.79 5.71 9.43
C ASP A 52 -7.03 7.04 9.53
N GLN A 53 -7.55 8.00 10.31
CA GLN A 53 -6.94 9.33 10.44
C GLN A 53 -5.56 9.31 11.13
N ARG A 54 -5.34 8.37 12.08
CA ARG A 54 -4.06 8.23 12.75
C ARG A 54 -3.00 7.68 11.82
N LEU A 55 -3.37 6.68 11.02
CA LEU A 55 -2.49 6.02 10.07
C LEU A 55 -2.16 6.95 8.89
N MET A 56 -3.17 7.60 8.32
CA MET A 56 -2.96 8.62 7.28
C MET A 56 -2.04 9.76 7.78
N ARG A 57 -2.26 10.24 9.01
CA ARG A 57 -1.42 11.29 9.60
C ARG A 57 0.03 10.82 9.79
N ALA A 58 0.26 9.56 10.18
CA ALA A 58 1.61 9.02 10.34
C ALA A 58 2.38 9.07 9.01
N TYR A 59 1.74 8.69 7.91
CA TYR A 59 2.32 8.81 6.56
C TYR A 59 2.46 10.26 6.12
N LEU A 60 1.40 11.04 6.20
CA LEU A 60 1.40 12.44 5.75
C LEU A 60 2.44 13.31 6.49
N ASN A 61 2.76 13.00 7.74
CA ASN A 61 3.79 13.74 8.48
C ASN A 61 5.20 13.58 7.91
N GLU A 62 5.47 12.53 7.15
CA GLU A 62 6.75 12.34 6.46
C GLU A 62 6.84 13.13 5.14
N ILE A 63 5.72 13.65 4.62
CA ILE A 63 5.66 14.42 3.38
C ILE A 63 5.83 15.92 3.67
N LYS A 64 6.65 16.58 2.88
CA LYS A 64 6.79 18.05 2.83
C LYS A 64 6.33 18.55 1.46
N GLU A 65 5.88 19.79 1.39
CA GLU A 65 5.58 20.47 0.13
C GLU A 65 6.82 20.47 -0.79
N GLY A 66 6.60 20.23 -2.06
CA GLY A 66 7.67 20.19 -3.07
C GLY A 66 8.37 18.85 -3.22
N MET A 67 8.11 17.86 -2.35
CA MET A 67 8.70 16.53 -2.47
C MET A 67 8.24 15.80 -3.73
N ARG A 68 9.08 14.89 -4.21
CA ARG A 68 8.76 13.86 -5.20
C ARG A 68 8.36 12.61 -4.45
N VAL A 69 7.08 12.23 -4.49
CA VAL A 69 6.52 11.11 -3.74
C VAL A 69 6.02 10.02 -4.70
N TRP A 70 6.41 8.79 -4.45
CA TRP A 70 5.85 7.62 -5.13
C TRP A 70 5.06 6.78 -4.14
N GLN A 71 3.77 6.57 -4.38
CA GLN A 71 2.91 5.65 -3.65
C GLN A 71 2.62 4.43 -4.52
N LEU A 72 2.86 3.23 -3.97
CA LEU A 72 2.91 1.98 -4.71
C LEU A 72 1.54 1.37 -5.04
N ALA A 73 0.49 1.74 -4.31
CA ALA A 73 -0.86 1.26 -4.57
C ALA A 73 -1.89 2.35 -4.28
N HIS A 74 -3.00 2.31 -5.01
CA HIS A 74 -4.17 3.13 -4.68
C HIS A 74 -4.79 2.66 -3.37
N VAL A 75 -5.25 3.60 -2.57
CA VAL A 75 -5.89 3.34 -1.28
C VAL A 75 -7.31 3.93 -1.31
N TYR A 76 -8.25 3.19 -0.75
CA TYR A 76 -9.63 3.65 -0.63
C TYR A 76 -9.73 4.89 0.25
N GLY A 77 -10.79 5.66 0.02
CA GLY A 77 -11.01 6.93 0.70
C GLY A 77 -10.23 8.08 0.06
N ASP A 78 -9.83 9.06 0.87
CA ASP A 78 -9.27 10.34 0.37
C ASP A 78 -7.75 10.48 0.55
N LEU A 79 -7.03 9.41 0.95
CA LEU A 79 -5.60 9.50 1.22
C LEU A 79 -4.81 10.02 0.02
N VAL A 80 -5.01 9.45 -1.17
CA VAL A 80 -4.25 9.85 -2.37
C VAL A 80 -4.44 11.33 -2.70
N THR A 81 -5.65 11.85 -2.52
CA THR A 81 -5.95 13.28 -2.69
C THR A 81 -5.24 14.15 -1.63
N ARG A 82 -5.18 13.68 -0.38
CA ARG A 82 -4.44 14.38 0.69
C ARG A 82 -2.94 14.40 0.43
N VAL A 83 -2.39 13.28 -0.04
CA VAL A 83 -0.97 13.20 -0.43
C VAL A 83 -0.68 14.20 -1.53
N ALA A 84 -1.45 14.18 -2.63
CA ALA A 84 -1.28 15.10 -3.74
C ALA A 84 -1.36 16.57 -3.32
N LYS A 85 -2.36 16.93 -2.49
CA LYS A 85 -2.49 18.29 -1.95
C LYS A 85 -1.30 18.69 -1.07
N LYS A 86 -0.76 17.75 -0.29
CA LYS A 86 0.37 18.03 0.59
C LYS A 86 1.68 18.18 -0.17
N VAL A 87 1.89 17.40 -1.21
CA VAL A 87 3.00 17.52 -2.15
C VAL A 87 2.97 18.88 -2.87
N GLY A 88 1.79 19.28 -3.33
CA GLY A 88 1.58 20.56 -3.99
C GLY A 88 2.25 20.70 -5.35
N PRO A 89 1.98 21.81 -6.07
CA PRO A 89 2.39 21.99 -7.46
C PRO A 89 3.91 22.15 -7.67
N LYS A 90 4.67 22.34 -6.61
CA LYS A 90 6.14 22.40 -6.66
C LYS A 90 6.80 21.02 -6.60
N GLY A 91 6.03 19.98 -6.25
CA GLY A 91 6.51 18.61 -6.16
C GLY A 91 6.01 17.73 -7.29
N LYS A 92 6.13 16.42 -7.12
CA LYS A 92 5.56 15.40 -7.99
C LYS A 92 4.93 14.30 -7.15
N PHE A 93 3.76 13.82 -7.55
CA PHE A 93 3.14 12.65 -6.93
C PHE A 93 2.86 11.58 -7.99
N LEU A 94 3.56 10.45 -7.87
CA LEU A 94 3.30 9.26 -8.67
C LEU A 94 2.47 8.27 -7.84
N LEU A 95 1.37 7.82 -8.41
CA LEU A 95 0.57 6.71 -7.93
C LEU A 95 0.65 5.56 -8.93
N THR A 96 1.05 4.38 -8.49
CA THR A 96 1.00 3.15 -9.29
C THR A 96 -0.03 2.19 -8.73
N ASP A 97 -0.59 1.33 -9.57
CA ASP A 97 -1.42 0.19 -9.17
C ASP A 97 -1.43 -0.85 -10.30
N VAL A 98 -1.68 -2.11 -9.99
CA VAL A 98 -1.73 -3.18 -10.99
C VAL A 98 -3.12 -3.33 -11.61
N THR A 99 -4.17 -2.87 -10.92
CA THR A 99 -5.55 -3.11 -11.33
C THR A 99 -6.12 -1.92 -12.11
N PRO A 100 -6.77 -2.14 -13.25
CA PRO A 100 -7.35 -1.05 -14.06
C PRO A 100 -8.34 -0.19 -13.28
N VAL A 101 -9.21 -0.81 -12.48
CA VAL A 101 -10.23 -0.09 -11.72
C VAL A 101 -9.62 0.85 -10.67
N GLN A 102 -8.49 0.48 -10.05
CA GLN A 102 -7.81 1.36 -9.10
C GLN A 102 -7.13 2.53 -9.81
N ILE A 103 -6.59 2.28 -11.01
CA ILE A 103 -6.06 3.36 -11.87
C ILE A 103 -7.16 4.36 -12.26
N GLU A 104 -8.34 3.88 -12.66
CA GLU A 104 -9.48 4.75 -12.97
C GLU A 104 -9.91 5.59 -11.76
N HIS A 105 -9.98 4.98 -10.56
CA HIS A 105 -10.31 5.68 -9.31
C HIS A 105 -9.24 6.70 -8.94
N GLY A 106 -7.96 6.33 -9.01
CA GLY A 106 -6.83 7.23 -8.77
C GLY A 106 -6.84 8.42 -9.72
N THR A 107 -6.98 8.17 -11.02
CA THR A 107 -7.04 9.23 -12.04
C THR A 107 -8.19 10.20 -11.79
N ARG A 108 -9.38 9.70 -11.45
CA ARG A 108 -10.54 10.54 -11.14
C ARG A 108 -10.31 11.38 -9.87
N LYS A 109 -9.72 10.81 -8.81
CA LYS A 109 -9.43 11.52 -7.56
C LYS A 109 -8.38 12.61 -7.70
N LEU A 110 -7.45 12.43 -8.63
CA LEU A 110 -6.32 13.34 -8.87
C LEU A 110 -6.55 14.28 -10.07
N ALA A 111 -7.72 14.22 -10.69
CA ALA A 111 -8.07 15.09 -11.81
C ALA A 111 -7.89 16.58 -11.46
N GLY A 112 -7.26 17.35 -12.36
CA GLY A 112 -6.97 18.76 -12.18
C GLY A 112 -5.72 19.07 -11.33
N MET A 113 -4.98 18.05 -10.89
CA MET A 113 -3.71 18.20 -10.17
C MET A 113 -2.55 17.83 -11.12
N GLU A 114 -2.04 18.80 -11.87
CA GLU A 114 -1.04 18.58 -12.94
C GLU A 114 0.31 18.00 -12.44
N TRP A 115 0.61 18.14 -11.15
CA TRP A 115 1.79 17.56 -10.52
C TRP A 115 1.63 16.09 -10.15
N THR A 116 0.52 15.47 -10.54
CA THR A 116 0.22 14.07 -10.25
C THR A 116 0.27 13.21 -11.51
N GLN A 117 0.69 11.97 -11.35
CA GLN A 117 0.70 10.97 -12.39
C GLN A 117 0.15 9.65 -11.84
N VAL A 118 -0.70 8.97 -12.60
CA VAL A 118 -1.25 7.66 -12.26
C VAL A 118 -0.84 6.68 -13.34
N ILE A 119 -0.15 5.61 -12.98
CA ILE A 119 0.40 4.64 -13.93
C ILE A 119 -0.01 3.23 -13.50
N ARG A 120 -0.47 2.44 -14.46
CA ARG A 120 -0.67 1.01 -14.24
C ARG A 120 0.69 0.31 -14.26
N ALA A 121 1.12 -0.20 -13.12
CA ALA A 121 2.42 -0.87 -12.97
C ALA A 121 2.44 -1.76 -11.72
N ASP A 122 3.22 -2.82 -11.78
CA ASP A 122 3.55 -3.65 -10.61
C ASP A 122 4.61 -2.94 -9.75
N ALA A 123 4.30 -2.76 -8.46
CA ALA A 123 5.19 -2.14 -7.48
C ALA A 123 6.54 -2.87 -7.33
N ALA A 124 6.60 -4.17 -7.63
CA ALA A 124 7.81 -4.97 -7.55
C ALA A 124 8.77 -4.76 -8.73
N THR A 125 8.27 -4.32 -9.88
CA THR A 125 9.05 -4.31 -11.14
C THR A 125 9.04 -2.97 -11.87
N TYR A 126 8.28 -1.98 -11.39
CA TYR A 126 8.19 -0.67 -12.05
C TYR A 126 9.56 -0.03 -12.25
N ALA A 127 9.91 0.19 -13.52
CA ALA A 127 11.16 0.82 -13.89
C ALA A 127 11.07 2.33 -13.65
N VAL A 128 11.69 2.79 -12.57
CA VAL A 128 11.92 4.21 -12.33
C VAL A 128 12.92 4.70 -13.37
N GLY A 129 12.60 5.76 -14.10
CA GLY A 129 13.52 6.35 -15.08
C GLY A 129 14.86 6.73 -14.46
N GLU A 130 15.95 6.65 -15.22
CA GLU A 130 17.30 6.93 -14.71
C GLU A 130 17.45 8.32 -14.07
N ASN A 131 16.68 9.30 -14.56
CA ASN A 131 16.67 10.66 -14.06
C ASN A 131 15.55 10.93 -13.04
N ASP A 132 14.73 9.93 -12.71
CA ASP A 132 13.69 10.06 -11.72
C ASP A 132 14.22 9.60 -10.35
N HIS A 133 14.08 10.48 -9.38
CA HIS A 133 14.33 10.17 -7.97
C HIS A 133 13.10 10.56 -7.17
N TYR A 134 12.91 9.86 -6.06
CA TYR A 134 11.82 10.13 -5.12
C TYR A 134 12.40 10.45 -3.75
N ASP A 135 11.91 11.54 -3.13
CA ASP A 135 12.25 11.90 -1.76
C ASP A 135 11.55 10.98 -0.76
N LEU A 136 10.43 10.39 -1.19
CA LEU A 136 9.66 9.46 -0.38
C LEU A 136 8.98 8.41 -1.26
N ILE A 137 9.14 7.13 -0.89
CA ILE A 137 8.45 6.00 -1.48
C ILE A 137 7.55 5.38 -0.40
N CYS A 138 6.25 5.17 -0.68
CA CYS A 138 5.30 4.67 0.31
C CYS A 138 4.56 3.42 -0.14
N SER A 139 4.52 2.44 0.76
CA SER A 139 3.60 1.30 0.75
C SER A 139 2.57 1.51 1.87
N PHE A 140 1.31 1.72 1.52
CA PHE A 140 0.23 1.95 2.47
C PHE A 140 -0.84 0.88 2.30
N PHE A 141 -0.93 -0.05 3.24
CA PHE A 141 -1.83 -1.21 3.19
C PHE A 141 -1.72 -2.01 1.89
N LEU A 142 -0.49 -2.40 1.52
CA LEU A 142 -0.20 -3.21 0.33
C LEU A 142 0.41 -4.57 0.70
N LEU A 143 1.33 -4.61 1.67
CA LEU A 143 2.11 -5.83 1.91
C LEU A 143 1.25 -6.98 2.44
N HIS A 144 0.20 -6.70 3.20
CA HIS A 144 -0.70 -7.75 3.69
C HIS A 144 -1.57 -8.39 2.60
N GLU A 145 -1.69 -7.75 1.42
CA GLU A 145 -2.50 -8.22 0.29
C GLU A 145 -1.71 -9.08 -0.71
N VAL A 146 -0.39 -9.17 -0.57
CA VAL A 146 0.45 -9.86 -1.53
C VAL A 146 1.07 -11.13 -0.96
N PRO A 147 1.35 -12.16 -1.79
CA PRO A 147 2.08 -13.36 -1.37
C PRO A 147 3.45 -13.04 -0.76
N GLU A 148 4.01 -14.01 -0.03
CA GLU A 148 5.28 -13.85 0.71
C GLU A 148 6.42 -13.41 -0.24
N GLU A 149 6.56 -14.05 -1.39
CA GLU A 149 7.59 -13.75 -2.39
C GLU A 149 7.48 -12.29 -2.88
N LYS A 150 6.24 -11.82 -3.10
CA LYS A 150 5.98 -10.45 -3.53
C LYS A 150 6.32 -9.43 -2.45
N LYS A 151 6.18 -9.76 -1.15
CA LYS A 151 6.65 -8.89 -0.07
C LYS A 151 8.15 -8.64 -0.17
N TYR A 152 8.94 -9.70 -0.40
CA TYR A 152 10.39 -9.57 -0.62
C TYR A 152 10.71 -8.73 -1.86
N GLU A 153 10.02 -8.98 -2.97
CA GLU A 153 10.23 -8.22 -4.20
C GLU A 153 9.93 -6.72 -4.00
N ILE A 154 8.76 -6.39 -3.47
CA ILE A 154 8.32 -5.00 -3.27
C ILE A 154 9.24 -4.27 -2.29
N VAL A 155 9.54 -4.85 -1.12
CA VAL A 155 10.38 -4.20 -0.11
C VAL A 155 11.78 -3.94 -0.67
N ASN A 156 12.38 -4.93 -1.34
CA ASN A 156 13.71 -4.74 -1.91
C ASN A 156 13.70 -3.74 -3.06
N HIS A 157 12.70 -3.78 -3.93
CA HIS A 157 12.56 -2.80 -5.01
C HIS A 157 12.46 -1.37 -4.49
N MET A 158 11.62 -1.13 -3.46
CA MET A 158 11.53 0.17 -2.82
C MET A 158 12.88 0.64 -2.27
N LEU A 159 13.61 -0.23 -1.58
CA LEU A 159 14.88 0.13 -0.94
C LEU A 159 16.01 0.33 -1.96
N GLU A 160 16.02 -0.43 -3.05
CA GLU A 160 16.98 -0.27 -4.16
C GLU A 160 16.75 1.04 -4.94
N LYS A 161 15.51 1.51 -5.03
CA LYS A 161 15.15 2.78 -5.68
C LYS A 161 15.20 3.98 -4.74
N LEU A 162 15.56 3.78 -3.48
CA LEU A 162 15.61 4.82 -2.45
C LEU A 162 16.96 5.54 -2.50
N PRO A 163 17.05 6.82 -2.93
CA PRO A 163 18.29 7.58 -2.88
C PRO A 163 18.72 7.86 -1.44
N LYS A 164 20.02 8.12 -1.23
CA LYS A 164 20.49 8.64 0.06
C LYS A 164 19.80 9.98 0.39
N GLY A 165 19.36 10.11 1.64
CA GLY A 165 18.61 11.28 2.11
C GLY A 165 17.11 11.19 1.89
N SER A 166 16.64 10.17 1.18
CA SER A 166 15.21 9.90 0.97
C SER A 166 14.68 8.87 1.97
N LYS A 167 13.34 8.70 2.02
CA LYS A 167 12.65 7.82 2.96
C LYS A 167 11.78 6.78 2.25
N ALA A 168 11.77 5.55 2.76
CA ALA A 168 10.69 4.61 2.51
C ALA A 168 9.75 4.58 3.73
N VAL A 169 8.44 4.57 3.47
CA VAL A 169 7.40 4.54 4.51
C VAL A 169 6.48 3.35 4.25
N PHE A 170 6.32 2.51 5.27
CA PHE A 170 5.40 1.39 5.24
C PHE A 170 4.34 1.59 6.30
N VAL A 171 3.07 1.54 5.92
CA VAL A 171 1.94 1.51 6.85
C VAL A 171 1.15 0.26 6.56
N ASP A 172 1.04 -0.63 7.54
CA ASP A 172 0.41 -1.93 7.35
C ASP A 172 -0.04 -2.57 8.66
N TYR A 173 -0.62 -3.77 8.60
CA TYR A 173 -0.89 -4.60 9.77
C TYR A 173 0.40 -4.98 10.50
N HIS A 174 0.25 -5.30 11.78
CA HIS A 174 1.30 -5.78 12.66
C HIS A 174 0.70 -6.78 13.65
N ASP A 175 1.51 -7.46 14.47
CA ASP A 175 1.02 -8.41 15.45
C ASP A 175 0.29 -7.71 16.62
N PRO A 176 -1.04 -7.83 16.71
CA PRO A 176 -1.78 -7.22 17.81
C PRO A 176 -1.37 -7.81 19.15
N ALA A 177 -1.26 -6.96 20.17
CA ALA A 177 -1.02 -7.42 21.54
C ALA A 177 -2.04 -8.49 21.96
N LYS A 178 -1.62 -9.45 22.79
CA LYS A 178 -2.47 -10.57 23.21
C LYS A 178 -3.76 -10.13 23.92
N TRP A 179 -3.74 -8.98 24.59
CA TRP A 179 -4.89 -8.39 25.27
C TRP A 179 -5.85 -7.64 24.32
N GLN A 180 -5.45 -7.38 23.07
CA GLN A 180 -6.24 -6.61 22.11
C GLN A 180 -7.39 -7.47 21.56
N PRO A 181 -8.67 -7.16 21.83
CA PRO A 181 -9.79 -8.02 21.41
C PRO A 181 -9.94 -8.13 19.90
N ILE A 182 -9.54 -7.09 19.16
CA ILE A 182 -9.56 -7.08 17.68
C ILE A 182 -8.67 -8.16 17.09
N ARG A 183 -7.63 -8.62 17.81
CA ARG A 183 -6.78 -9.76 17.42
C ARG A 183 -7.61 -10.99 17.03
N TYR A 184 -8.64 -11.29 17.80
CA TYR A 184 -9.47 -12.48 17.57
C TYR A 184 -10.38 -12.31 16.36
N ILE A 185 -10.90 -11.11 16.13
CA ILE A 185 -11.67 -10.77 14.95
C ILE A 185 -10.78 -10.86 13.71
N LEU A 186 -9.61 -10.24 13.75
CA LEU A 186 -8.67 -10.26 12.62
C LEU A 186 -8.14 -11.67 12.32
N LYS A 187 -8.01 -12.57 13.30
CA LYS A 187 -7.68 -13.98 13.00
C LYS A 187 -8.71 -14.64 12.09
N VAL A 188 -9.99 -14.36 12.31
CA VAL A 188 -11.06 -14.90 11.48
C VAL A 188 -11.03 -14.23 10.10
N VAL A 189 -10.88 -12.90 10.07
CA VAL A 189 -10.79 -12.13 8.82
C VAL A 189 -9.60 -12.60 7.99
N ASN A 190 -8.41 -12.70 8.60
CA ASN A 190 -7.19 -13.14 7.90
C ASN A 190 -7.34 -14.56 7.34
N HIS A 191 -7.97 -15.46 8.10
CA HIS A 191 -8.15 -16.83 7.64
C HIS A 191 -9.04 -16.95 6.40
N TYR A 192 -10.08 -16.12 6.29
CA TYR A 192 -11.08 -16.25 5.24
C TYR A 192 -10.98 -15.21 4.12
N LEU A 193 -10.50 -14.01 4.42
CA LEU A 193 -10.53 -12.87 3.50
C LEU A 193 -9.14 -12.31 3.19
N GLU A 194 -8.15 -12.46 4.09
CA GLU A 194 -6.83 -11.86 4.00
C GLU A 194 -5.72 -12.88 4.27
N PRO A 195 -5.60 -13.95 3.45
CA PRO A 195 -4.71 -15.08 3.76
C PRO A 195 -3.24 -14.70 3.85
N PHE A 196 -2.83 -13.61 3.19
CA PHE A 196 -1.44 -13.14 3.20
C PHE A 196 -1.13 -12.19 4.37
N ALA A 197 -2.15 -11.69 5.08
CA ALA A 197 -1.98 -10.76 6.19
C ALA A 197 -1.32 -11.41 7.43
N GLU A 198 -1.47 -12.73 7.61
CA GLU A 198 -0.91 -13.45 8.75
C GLU A 198 0.63 -13.40 8.78
N ALA A 199 1.26 -13.29 7.61
CA ALA A 199 2.71 -13.11 7.50
C ALA A 199 3.20 -11.82 8.16
N MET A 200 2.39 -10.74 8.12
CA MET A 200 2.70 -9.47 8.79
C MET A 200 2.61 -9.53 10.31
N TRP A 201 2.01 -10.58 10.87
CA TRP A 201 2.01 -10.83 12.31
C TRP A 201 3.22 -11.64 12.77
N LYS A 202 3.80 -12.44 11.85
CA LYS A 202 4.93 -13.33 12.14
C LYS A 202 6.26 -12.62 11.90
N ASN A 203 6.30 -11.72 10.90
CA ASN A 203 7.51 -11.09 10.42
C ASN A 203 7.42 -9.57 10.49
N GLU A 204 8.49 -8.94 10.94
CA GLU A 204 8.68 -7.51 10.82
C GLU A 204 8.93 -7.12 9.36
N ILE A 205 8.57 -5.91 8.94
CA ILE A 205 8.83 -5.45 7.55
C ILE A 205 10.33 -5.54 7.20
N GLN A 206 11.20 -5.29 8.17
CA GLN A 206 12.66 -5.43 8.03
C GLN A 206 13.09 -6.84 7.62
N HIS A 207 12.32 -7.88 7.97
CA HIS A 207 12.58 -9.27 7.58
C HIS A 207 12.62 -9.46 6.07
N TYR A 208 11.82 -8.68 5.32
CA TYR A 208 11.73 -8.77 3.87
C TYR A 208 12.87 -8.05 3.12
N ALA A 209 13.74 -7.34 3.84
CA ALA A 209 14.85 -6.59 3.25
C ALA A 209 16.14 -7.41 3.19
N ARG A 210 16.72 -7.62 2.00
CA ARG A 210 18.00 -8.35 1.80
C ARG A 210 19.19 -7.68 2.49
N ASN A 211 19.22 -6.34 2.51
CA ASN A 211 20.30 -5.53 3.07
C ASN A 211 19.79 -4.63 4.20
N ALA A 212 19.01 -5.20 5.12
CA ALA A 212 18.37 -4.46 6.21
C ALA A 212 19.36 -3.68 7.08
N ASP A 213 20.59 -4.17 7.20
CA ASP A 213 21.70 -3.58 7.94
C ASP A 213 22.20 -2.25 7.36
N LYS A 214 21.94 -1.95 6.08
CA LYS A 214 22.28 -0.67 5.44
C LYS A 214 21.35 0.47 5.79
N PHE A 215 20.23 0.18 6.48
CA PHE A 215 19.17 1.13 6.75
C PHE A 215 18.91 1.29 8.24
N VAL A 216 18.38 2.45 8.58
CA VAL A 216 17.81 2.76 9.91
C VAL A 216 16.31 2.56 9.80
N TRP A 217 15.76 1.73 10.69
CA TRP A 217 14.35 1.37 10.75
C TRP A 217 13.71 1.99 11.99
N ARG A 218 12.74 2.87 11.82
CA ARG A 218 11.97 3.46 12.91
C ARG A 218 10.53 3.00 12.83
N LYS A 219 10.10 2.21 13.80
CA LYS A 219 8.76 1.65 13.87
C LYS A 219 7.92 2.33 14.95
N LYS A 220 6.69 2.65 14.62
CA LYS A 220 5.63 3.05 15.55
C LYS A 220 4.41 2.18 15.34
N THR A 221 3.84 1.65 16.44
CA THR A 221 2.62 0.84 16.40
C THR A 221 1.41 1.64 16.89
N PHE A 222 0.22 1.22 16.45
CA PHE A 222 -1.04 1.87 16.77
C PHE A 222 -2.08 0.83 17.18
N PHE A 223 -3.08 1.27 17.94
CA PHE A 223 -4.24 0.49 18.32
C PHE A 223 -3.87 -0.86 18.95
N GLY A 224 -3.01 -0.82 19.98
CA GLY A 224 -2.57 -2.04 20.66
C GLY A 224 -1.79 -3.01 19.77
N GLY A 225 -1.00 -2.49 18.84
CA GLY A 225 -0.16 -3.28 17.94
C GLY A 225 -0.84 -3.75 16.66
N VAL A 226 -2.13 -3.46 16.43
CA VAL A 226 -2.85 -3.89 15.22
C VAL A 226 -2.21 -3.34 13.94
N TYR A 227 -1.72 -2.11 13.99
CA TYR A 227 -1.11 -1.42 12.86
C TYR A 227 0.29 -0.93 13.19
N GLN A 228 1.10 -0.77 12.16
CA GLN A 228 2.42 -0.17 12.22
C GLN A 228 2.62 0.90 11.17
N CYS A 229 3.51 1.85 11.48
CA CYS A 229 4.15 2.73 10.52
C CYS A 229 5.65 2.58 10.70
N VAL A 230 6.34 2.18 9.64
CA VAL A 230 7.79 1.99 9.63
C VAL A 230 8.40 2.99 8.65
N VAL A 231 9.32 3.81 9.12
CA VAL A 231 10.08 4.76 8.31
C VAL A 231 11.50 4.24 8.19
N VAL A 232 12.00 4.18 6.96
CA VAL A 232 13.30 3.62 6.61
C VAL A 232 14.13 4.66 5.90
N GLU A 233 15.38 4.82 6.31
CA GLU A 233 16.37 5.73 5.72
C GLU A 233 17.70 5.00 5.60
N HIS A 234 18.55 5.41 4.63
CA HIS A 234 19.93 4.92 4.59
C HIS A 234 20.68 5.28 5.87
N LYS A 235 21.54 4.39 6.34
CA LYS A 235 22.54 4.75 7.34
C LYS A 235 23.49 5.80 6.76
N ALA A 236 23.91 6.74 7.62
CA ALA A 236 24.89 7.76 7.28
C ALA A 236 26.24 7.13 6.87
#